data_ae6a043940813f6d04bc71caf5a93fae
#
_entry.id   ae6a043940813f6d04bc71caf5a93fae
#
_cell.length_a   1.000
_cell.length_b   1.000
_cell.length_c   1.000
_cell.angle_alpha   90.00
_cell.angle_beta   90.00
_cell.angle_gamma   90.00
#
_symmetry.space_group_name_H-M   'P 1'
#
loop_
_entity.id
_entity.type
_entity.pdbx_description
1 polymer ?
#
loop_
_entity_poly.entity_id
_entity_poly.type
_entity_poly.pdbx_seq_one_letter_code
_entity_poly.pdbx_strand_id
1 'polypeptide(L)'
;MPLPRGTETEQNLKDAFAGESQASQRYVDFAQSADAEGLRVAAAALRSTAESKTVHAHGHLGYLRDVRNPASSEPIGPTRDNLRAALASETHEYTDMYPGMARAAREEGFDEIADWFETLAKAGKSLAGRLQKALDAL
;
A
#
# COMPACT_ATOMS: atom_id res chain seq x y z
N MET A 1 16.97 -20.52 -9.70
CA MET A 1 17.32 -19.94 -8.39
C MET A 1 16.28 -20.40 -7.36
N PRO A 2 16.68 -20.83 -6.18
CA PRO A 2 15.72 -21.22 -5.15
C PRO A 2 14.91 -20.00 -4.68
N LEU A 3 13.66 -20.26 -4.30
CA LEU A 3 12.82 -19.23 -3.70
C LEU A 3 13.24 -18.97 -2.25
N PRO A 4 13.27 -17.72 -1.79
CA PRO A 4 13.68 -17.38 -0.42
C PRO A 4 12.61 -17.66 0.63
N ARG A 5 11.71 -18.60 0.40
CA ARG A 5 10.57 -18.90 1.26
C ARG A 5 11.02 -19.34 2.66
N GLY A 6 10.50 -18.70 3.69
CA GLY A 6 10.77 -19.03 5.09
C GLY A 6 12.15 -18.55 5.58
N THR A 7 12.84 -17.73 4.81
CA THR A 7 14.18 -17.24 5.15
C THR A 7 14.16 -15.81 5.68
N GLU A 8 15.28 -15.40 6.30
CA GLU A 8 15.51 -14.00 6.66
C GLU A 8 15.50 -13.11 5.40
N THR A 9 15.98 -13.62 4.27
CA THR A 9 15.97 -12.90 3.00
C THR A 9 14.54 -12.58 2.55
N GLU A 10 13.61 -13.51 2.72
CA GLU A 10 12.19 -13.23 2.43
C GLU A 10 11.68 -12.09 3.30
N GLN A 11 11.96 -12.12 4.59
CA GLN A 11 11.54 -11.06 5.51
C GLN A 11 12.19 -9.73 5.15
N ASN A 12 13.47 -9.74 4.80
CA ASN A 12 14.17 -8.54 4.36
C ASN A 12 13.56 -7.93 3.10
N LEU A 13 13.15 -8.76 2.14
CA LEU A 13 12.46 -8.29 0.92
C LEU A 13 11.12 -7.63 1.26
N LYS A 14 10.36 -8.22 2.19
CA LYS A 14 9.09 -7.64 2.64
C LYS A 14 9.30 -6.30 3.35
N ASP A 15 10.26 -6.23 4.25
CA ASP A 15 10.58 -5.01 5.00
C ASP A 15 11.09 -3.93 4.05
N ALA A 16 11.95 -4.28 3.10
CA ALA A 16 12.46 -3.35 2.11
C ALA A 16 11.35 -2.84 1.19
N PHE A 17 10.44 -3.72 0.75
CA PHE A 17 9.28 -3.33 -0.04
C PHE A 17 8.42 -2.31 0.72
N ALA A 18 8.11 -2.58 1.98
CA ALA A 18 7.31 -1.69 2.81
C ALA A 18 8.00 -0.35 3.02
N GLY A 19 9.29 -0.35 3.34
CA GLY A 19 10.08 0.86 3.57
C GLY A 19 10.21 1.74 2.34
N GLU A 20 10.51 1.14 1.19
CA GLU A 20 10.64 1.87 -0.07
C GLU A 20 9.30 2.45 -0.53
N SER A 21 8.21 1.69 -0.40
CA SER A 21 6.86 2.15 -0.76
C SER A 21 6.44 3.34 0.09
N GLN A 22 6.68 3.27 1.40
CA GLN A 22 6.39 4.36 2.32
C GLN A 22 7.24 5.60 2.03
N ALA A 23 8.54 5.41 1.79
CA ALA A 23 9.46 6.50 1.46
C ALA A 23 9.04 7.22 0.18
N SER A 24 8.61 6.48 -0.84
CA SER A 24 8.10 7.05 -2.09
C SER A 24 6.99 8.07 -1.83
N GLN A 25 6.00 7.70 -1.03
CA GLN A 25 4.87 8.57 -0.72
C GLN A 25 5.29 9.77 0.13
N ARG A 26 6.16 9.58 1.11
CA ARG A 26 6.67 10.67 1.94
C ARG A 26 7.41 11.70 1.09
N TYR A 27 8.25 11.25 0.16
CA TYR A 27 9.04 12.15 -0.69
C TYR A 27 8.19 12.92 -1.70
N VAL A 28 7.09 12.32 -2.18
CA VAL A 28 6.10 13.05 -2.99
C VAL A 28 5.49 14.19 -2.17
N ASP A 29 5.12 13.92 -0.93
CA ASP A 29 4.56 14.94 -0.03
C ASP A 29 5.60 16.05 0.26
N PHE A 30 6.85 15.67 0.53
CA PHE A 30 7.95 16.62 0.74
C PHE A 30 8.18 17.50 -0.48
N ALA A 31 8.05 16.93 -1.70
CA ALA A 31 8.19 17.70 -2.93
C ALA A 31 7.08 18.75 -3.07
N GLN A 32 5.87 18.44 -2.66
CA GLN A 32 4.76 19.39 -2.65
C GLN A 32 5.04 20.56 -1.72
N SER A 33 5.58 20.27 -0.52
CA SER A 33 6.00 21.31 0.42
C SER A 33 7.09 22.20 -0.15
N ALA A 34 8.09 21.59 -0.79
CA ALA A 34 9.17 22.32 -1.42
C ALA A 34 8.66 23.24 -2.54
N ASP A 35 7.70 22.77 -3.34
CA ASP A 35 7.05 23.60 -4.38
C ASP A 35 6.33 24.81 -3.75
N ALA A 36 5.60 24.58 -2.68
CA ALA A 36 4.89 25.67 -1.97
C ALA A 36 5.85 26.71 -1.41
N GLU A 37 7.06 26.29 -1.04
CA GLU A 37 8.12 27.17 -0.56
C GLU A 37 8.92 27.83 -1.70
N GLY A 38 8.65 27.48 -2.96
CA GLY A 38 9.38 27.99 -4.12
C GLY A 38 10.74 27.35 -4.35
N LEU A 39 11.01 26.21 -3.72
CA LEU A 39 12.30 25.51 -3.76
C LEU A 39 12.29 24.45 -4.86
N ARG A 40 12.38 24.90 -6.10
CA ARG A 40 12.21 24.02 -7.28
C ARG A 40 13.26 22.92 -7.42
N VAL A 41 14.52 23.23 -7.08
CA VAL A 41 15.60 22.23 -7.18
C VAL A 41 15.38 21.13 -6.15
N ALA A 42 15.00 21.48 -4.92
CA ALA A 42 14.68 20.53 -3.87
C ALA A 42 13.47 19.68 -4.26
N ALA A 43 12.41 20.29 -4.79
CA ALA A 43 11.22 19.57 -5.24
C ALA A 43 11.56 18.55 -6.34
N ALA A 44 12.37 18.93 -7.32
CA ALA A 44 12.80 18.05 -8.39
C ALA A 44 13.61 16.86 -7.86
N ALA A 45 14.54 17.11 -6.93
CA ALA A 45 15.35 16.06 -6.32
C ALA A 45 14.47 15.07 -5.53
N LEU A 46 13.49 15.58 -4.79
CA LEU A 46 12.57 14.75 -4.01
C LEU A 46 11.67 13.88 -4.91
N ARG A 47 11.16 14.45 -6.02
CA ARG A 47 10.35 13.68 -6.98
C ARG A 47 11.16 12.57 -7.64
N SER A 48 12.38 12.91 -8.09
CA SER A 48 13.28 11.94 -8.70
C SER A 48 13.60 10.80 -7.74
N THR A 49 13.86 11.12 -6.48
CA THR A 49 14.12 10.12 -5.45
C THR A 49 12.89 9.27 -5.17
N ALA A 50 11.69 9.87 -5.15
CA ALA A 50 10.44 9.14 -4.97
C ALA A 50 10.22 8.12 -6.10
N GLU A 51 10.51 8.48 -7.34
CA GLU A 51 10.43 7.59 -8.49
C GLU A 51 11.41 6.41 -8.35
N SER A 52 12.62 6.68 -7.90
CA SER A 52 13.61 5.64 -7.64
C SER A 52 13.14 4.66 -6.56
N LYS A 53 12.51 5.18 -5.50
CA LYS A 53 11.94 4.35 -4.44
C LYS A 53 10.84 3.43 -4.97
N THR A 54 10.00 3.93 -5.86
CA THR A 54 8.96 3.12 -6.53
C THR A 54 9.58 1.99 -7.34
N VAL A 55 10.63 2.28 -8.11
CA VAL A 55 11.34 1.25 -8.90
C VAL A 55 11.94 0.19 -7.99
N HIS A 56 12.58 0.60 -6.88
CA HIS A 56 13.16 -0.33 -5.91
C HIS A 56 12.09 -1.22 -5.27
N ALA A 57 10.93 -0.65 -4.90
CA ALA A 57 9.82 -1.41 -4.34
C ALA A 57 9.33 -2.49 -5.32
N HIS A 58 9.20 -2.16 -6.61
CA HIS A 58 8.84 -3.13 -7.63
C HIS A 58 9.89 -4.22 -7.80
N GLY A 59 11.18 -3.87 -7.66
CA GLY A 59 12.27 -4.85 -7.69
C GLY A 59 12.14 -5.88 -6.56
N HIS A 60 11.90 -5.41 -5.35
CA HIS A 60 11.70 -6.29 -4.20
C HIS A 60 10.47 -7.19 -4.39
N LEU A 61 9.38 -6.59 -4.88
CA LEU A 61 8.15 -7.33 -5.14
C LEU A 61 8.36 -8.41 -6.21
N GLY A 62 9.20 -8.13 -7.22
CA GLY A 62 9.56 -9.09 -8.25
C GLY A 62 10.21 -10.36 -7.68
N TYR A 63 11.07 -10.21 -6.67
CA TYR A 63 11.68 -11.36 -6.00
C TYR A 63 10.71 -12.09 -5.06
N LEU A 64 9.66 -11.39 -4.59
CA LEU A 64 8.62 -12.02 -3.77
C LEU A 64 7.55 -12.73 -4.61
N ARG A 65 7.52 -12.47 -5.92
CA ARG A 65 6.62 -13.15 -6.84
C ARG A 65 6.88 -14.66 -6.76
N ASP A 66 5.83 -15.45 -6.76
CA ASP A 66 5.91 -16.91 -6.60
C ASP A 66 6.29 -17.37 -5.18
N VAL A 67 6.67 -16.45 -4.29
CA VAL A 67 6.85 -16.74 -2.87
C VAL A 67 5.56 -16.45 -2.12
N ARG A 68 5.25 -15.18 -1.92
CA ARG A 68 3.97 -14.76 -1.35
C ARG A 68 3.77 -13.25 -1.47
N ASN A 69 2.51 -12.85 -1.54
CA ASN A 69 2.13 -11.44 -1.52
C ASN A 69 2.38 -10.87 -0.10
N PRO A 70 3.12 -9.76 0.06
CA PRO A 70 3.39 -9.19 1.37
C PRO A 70 2.14 -8.85 2.18
N ALA A 71 1.03 -8.48 1.53
CA ALA A 71 -0.19 -8.08 2.19
C ALA A 71 -1.07 -9.25 2.63
N SER A 72 -1.05 -10.38 1.91
CA SER A 72 -1.98 -11.49 2.13
C SER A 72 -1.30 -12.84 2.38
N SER A 73 0.01 -12.89 2.27
CA SER A 73 0.81 -14.13 2.32
C SER A 73 0.49 -15.14 1.21
N GLU A 74 -0.37 -14.77 0.26
CA GLU A 74 -0.66 -15.59 -0.91
C GLU A 74 0.38 -15.35 -2.01
N PRO A 75 0.66 -16.32 -2.88
CA PRO A 75 1.53 -16.10 -4.02
C PRO A 75 0.99 -14.98 -4.92
N ILE A 76 1.90 -14.18 -5.45
CA ILE A 76 1.54 -13.24 -6.52
C ILE A 76 1.54 -14.05 -7.80
N GLY A 77 0.42 -14.08 -8.49
CA GLY A 77 0.26 -14.99 -9.60
C GLY A 77 -0.56 -14.41 -10.74
N PRO A 78 -1.41 -15.24 -11.37
CA PRO A 78 -2.29 -14.78 -12.42
C PRO A 78 -3.21 -13.66 -11.95
N THR A 79 -3.67 -12.85 -12.89
CA THR A 79 -4.52 -11.68 -12.59
C THR A 79 -5.73 -12.02 -11.74
N ARG A 80 -6.36 -13.19 -11.99
CA ARG A 80 -7.51 -13.63 -11.18
C ARG A 80 -7.13 -13.73 -9.70
N ASP A 81 -6.01 -14.35 -9.40
CA ASP A 81 -5.54 -14.49 -8.01
C ASP A 81 -5.14 -13.15 -7.40
N ASN A 82 -4.52 -12.28 -8.19
CA ASN A 82 -4.16 -10.94 -7.75
C ASN A 82 -5.40 -10.10 -7.43
N LEU A 83 -6.45 -10.20 -8.25
CA LEU A 83 -7.72 -9.53 -7.99
C LEU A 83 -8.39 -10.05 -6.72
N ARG A 84 -8.35 -11.36 -6.50
CA ARG A 84 -8.89 -11.94 -5.26
C ARG A 84 -8.14 -11.44 -4.03
N ALA A 85 -6.82 -11.38 -4.11
CA ALA A 85 -6.00 -10.86 -3.01
C ALA A 85 -6.31 -9.38 -2.74
N ALA A 86 -6.41 -8.57 -3.78
CA ALA A 86 -6.76 -7.16 -3.65
C ALA A 86 -8.16 -6.97 -3.06
N LEU A 87 -9.13 -7.76 -3.54
CA LEU A 87 -10.51 -7.73 -3.03
C LEU A 87 -10.55 -8.09 -1.55
N ALA A 88 -9.81 -9.12 -1.14
CA ALA A 88 -9.73 -9.53 0.27
C ALA A 88 -9.13 -8.42 1.13
N SER A 89 -8.07 -7.74 0.66
CA SER A 89 -7.46 -6.62 1.36
C SER A 89 -8.44 -5.46 1.54
N GLU A 90 -9.11 -5.03 0.47
CA GLU A 90 -10.06 -3.94 0.54
C GLU A 90 -11.25 -4.30 1.44
N THR A 91 -11.73 -5.53 1.38
CA THR A 91 -12.83 -5.98 2.23
C THR A 91 -12.44 -5.94 3.71
N HIS A 92 -11.25 -6.43 4.06
CA HIS A 92 -10.75 -6.36 5.43
C HIS A 92 -10.62 -4.89 5.90
N GLU A 93 -10.10 -4.02 5.06
CA GLU A 93 -9.91 -2.61 5.39
C GLU A 93 -11.24 -1.90 5.67
N TYR A 94 -12.27 -2.11 4.84
CA TYR A 94 -13.52 -1.38 5.03
C TYR A 94 -14.46 -2.02 6.06
N THR A 95 -14.37 -3.33 6.30
CA THR A 95 -15.27 -4.01 7.25
C THR A 95 -14.68 -4.04 8.67
N ASP A 96 -13.36 -4.06 8.80
CA ASP A 96 -12.71 -4.35 10.08
C ASP A 96 -11.66 -3.32 10.47
N MET A 97 -10.64 -3.12 9.63
CA MET A 97 -9.48 -2.29 9.96
C MET A 97 -9.86 -0.83 10.20
N TYR A 98 -10.42 -0.15 9.21
CA TYR A 98 -10.77 1.26 9.35
C TYR A 98 -11.91 1.51 10.36
N PRO A 99 -12.97 0.71 10.41
CA PRO A 99 -13.96 0.87 11.47
C PRO A 99 -13.36 0.73 12.88
N GLY A 100 -12.44 -0.21 13.06
CA GLY A 100 -11.75 -0.39 14.34
C GLY A 100 -10.86 0.80 14.69
N MET A 101 -10.11 1.31 13.70
CA MET A 101 -9.27 2.50 13.88
C MET A 101 -10.11 3.74 14.18
N ALA A 102 -11.27 3.89 13.54
CA ALA A 102 -12.19 4.99 13.81
C ALA A 102 -12.72 4.96 15.25
N ARG A 103 -13.09 3.78 15.73
CA ARG A 103 -13.53 3.62 17.13
C ARG A 103 -12.42 4.01 18.11
N ALA A 104 -11.21 3.52 17.89
CA ALA A 104 -10.06 3.84 18.73
C ALA A 104 -9.78 5.35 18.75
N ALA A 105 -9.78 6.00 17.57
CA ALA A 105 -9.55 7.43 17.48
C ALA A 105 -10.63 8.22 18.25
N ARG A 106 -11.89 7.79 18.14
CA ARG A 106 -13.00 8.47 18.80
C ARG A 106 -12.91 8.30 20.31
N GLU A 107 -12.57 7.11 20.79
CA GLU A 107 -12.35 6.85 22.23
C GLU A 107 -11.21 7.68 22.79
N GLU A 108 -10.18 7.93 21.98
CA GLU A 108 -9.04 8.76 22.38
C GLU A 108 -9.29 10.27 22.21
N GLY A 109 -10.46 10.67 21.71
CA GLY A 109 -10.83 12.06 21.55
C GLY A 109 -10.41 12.70 20.23
N PHE A 110 -10.00 11.91 19.25
CA PHE A 110 -9.57 12.39 17.93
C PHE A 110 -10.69 12.26 16.91
N ASP A 111 -11.76 13.04 17.08
CA ASP A 111 -12.98 12.93 16.28
C ASP A 111 -12.76 13.19 14.78
N GLU A 112 -11.91 14.16 14.45
CA GLU A 112 -11.59 14.46 13.04
C GLU A 112 -10.86 13.30 12.38
N ILE A 113 -9.94 12.66 13.09
CA ILE A 113 -9.23 11.48 12.58
C ILE A 113 -10.19 10.30 12.46
N ALA A 114 -11.11 10.13 13.41
CA ALA A 114 -12.12 9.10 13.33
C ALA A 114 -13.00 9.28 12.08
N ASP A 115 -13.43 10.52 11.80
CA ASP A 115 -14.20 10.83 10.59
C ASP A 115 -13.41 10.49 9.32
N TRP A 116 -12.11 10.78 9.31
CA TRP A 116 -11.21 10.41 8.21
C TRP A 116 -11.21 8.91 7.98
N PHE A 117 -11.01 8.11 9.03
CA PHE A 117 -11.03 6.65 8.92
C PHE A 117 -12.39 6.12 8.44
N GLU A 118 -13.49 6.70 8.89
CA GLU A 118 -14.83 6.32 8.42
C GLU A 118 -15.02 6.63 6.92
N THR A 119 -14.46 7.75 6.47
CA THR A 119 -14.47 8.11 5.04
C THR A 119 -13.68 7.09 4.22
N LEU A 120 -12.52 6.65 4.73
CA LEU A 120 -11.72 5.62 4.06
C LEU A 120 -12.42 4.26 4.01
N ALA A 121 -13.17 3.91 5.05
CA ALA A 121 -13.99 2.69 5.04
C ALA A 121 -15.03 2.73 3.92
N LYS A 122 -15.69 3.85 3.74
CA LYS A 122 -16.67 4.02 2.63
C LYS A 122 -15.99 3.92 1.26
N ALA A 123 -14.83 4.56 1.11
CA ALA A 123 -14.04 4.49 -0.12
C ALA A 123 -13.61 3.05 -0.41
N GLY A 124 -13.17 2.31 0.60
CA GLY A 124 -12.77 0.92 0.47
C GLY A 124 -13.90 0.01 -0.01
N LYS A 125 -15.11 0.24 0.45
CA LYS A 125 -16.28 -0.50 -0.03
C LYS A 125 -16.50 -0.29 -1.54
N SER A 126 -16.35 0.94 -2.01
CA SER A 126 -16.44 1.27 -3.44
C SER A 126 -15.33 0.60 -4.24
N LEU A 127 -14.09 0.63 -3.73
CA LEU A 127 -12.95 -0.03 -4.37
C LEU A 127 -13.13 -1.53 -4.45
N ALA A 128 -13.61 -2.16 -3.39
CA ALA A 128 -13.92 -3.58 -3.38
C ALA A 128 -14.96 -3.94 -4.45
N GLY A 129 -15.97 -3.10 -4.62
CA GLY A 129 -16.98 -3.27 -5.67
C GLY A 129 -16.39 -3.26 -7.08
N ARG A 130 -15.44 -2.36 -7.34
CA ARG A 130 -14.73 -2.31 -8.64
C ARG A 130 -13.91 -3.57 -8.88
N LEU A 131 -13.21 -4.04 -7.85
CA LEU A 131 -12.39 -5.25 -7.96
C LEU A 131 -13.27 -6.48 -8.20
N GLN A 132 -14.42 -6.55 -7.53
CA GLN A 132 -15.37 -7.64 -7.74
C GLN A 132 -15.88 -7.65 -9.18
N LYS A 133 -16.23 -6.49 -9.73
CA LYS A 133 -16.67 -6.39 -11.13
C LYS A 133 -15.58 -6.82 -12.10
N ALA A 134 -14.34 -6.43 -11.85
CA ALA A 134 -13.21 -6.84 -12.68
C ALA A 134 -13.02 -8.36 -12.62
N LEU A 135 -13.13 -8.95 -11.43
CA LEU A 135 -13.05 -10.40 -11.24
C LEU A 135 -14.17 -11.14 -11.98
N ASP A 136 -15.40 -10.63 -11.89
CA ASP A 136 -16.57 -11.24 -12.55
C ASP A 136 -16.46 -11.18 -14.08
N ALA A 137 -15.70 -10.20 -14.61
CA ALA A 137 -15.52 -10.02 -16.05
C ALA A 137 -14.43 -10.92 -16.67
N LEU A 138 -13.70 -11.68 -15.87
CA LEU A 138 -12.65 -12.58 -16.37
C LEU A 138 -13.21 -13.88 -16.92
#